data_53d12eccc0821f773fba6abb4ad3ad8b
#
_entry.id   53d12eccc0821f773fba6abb4ad3ad8b
#
_cell.length_a   1.000
_cell.length_b   1.000
_cell.length_c   1.000
_cell.angle_alpha   90.00
_cell.angle_beta   90.00
_cell.angle_gamma   90.00
#
_symmetry.space_group_name_H-M   'P 1'
#
loop_
_entity.id
_entity.type
_entity.pdbx_description
1 polymer ?
#
loop_
_entity_poly.entity_id
_entity_poly.type
_entity_poly.pdbx_seq_one_letter_code
_entity_poly.pdbx_strand_id
1 'polypeptide(L)'
;PKDITISQAGGKSITGDLGPDVQYEISPEWLIMQNPQAILLDNSQDAYYNPTTLVQYNMTSTEKAEKFLKEIVTRKEVAGTDAAKNGRMLILEEMMVDGTRSYIGSIYLAKWLYPDLFEDLNPEEVHKEYFEKWLGVPYKGLWAYPPTS
;
A
#
# COMPACT_ATOMS: atom_id res chain seq x y z
N PRO A 1 11.49 1.55 7.59
CA PRO A 1 10.62 2.72 7.54
C PRO A 1 9.89 2.81 6.20
N LYS A 2 8.60 3.10 6.23
CA LYS A 2 7.70 3.18 5.06
C LYS A 2 8.22 4.13 3.98
N ASP A 3 8.85 5.24 4.37
CA ASP A 3 9.44 6.21 3.45
C ASP A 3 10.55 5.61 2.57
N ILE A 4 11.30 4.64 3.08
CA ILE A 4 12.34 3.94 2.30
C ILE A 4 11.69 3.13 1.18
N THR A 5 10.65 2.37 1.47
CA THR A 5 9.93 1.56 0.47
C THR A 5 9.30 2.45 -0.61
N ILE A 6 8.69 3.56 -0.21
CA ILE A 6 8.14 4.56 -1.14
C ILE A 6 9.24 5.17 -2.01
N SER A 7 10.36 5.55 -1.40
CA SER A 7 11.51 6.15 -2.12
C SER A 7 12.15 5.17 -3.10
N GLN A 8 12.31 3.90 -2.71
CA GLN A 8 12.84 2.85 -3.59
C GLN A 8 11.95 2.61 -4.81
N ALA A 9 10.64 2.83 -4.66
CA ALA A 9 9.67 2.75 -5.75
C ALA A 9 9.64 4.04 -6.62
N GLY A 10 10.47 5.03 -6.33
CA GLY A 10 10.50 6.32 -7.03
C GLY A 10 9.46 7.33 -6.55
N GLY A 11 8.74 7.04 -5.47
CA GLY A 11 7.80 7.96 -4.84
C GLY A 11 8.49 8.95 -3.90
N LYS A 12 7.81 10.05 -3.59
CA LYS A 12 8.20 10.98 -2.54
C LYS A 12 7.13 10.99 -1.44
N SER A 13 7.51 10.58 -0.23
CA SER A 13 6.62 10.67 0.92
C SER A 13 6.39 12.11 1.33
N ILE A 14 5.14 12.51 1.56
CA ILE A 14 4.81 13.85 2.07
C ILE A 14 5.18 14.01 3.55
N THR A 15 5.44 12.92 4.26
CA THR A 15 5.86 12.91 5.67
C THR A 15 7.38 12.86 5.84
N GLY A 16 8.14 12.70 4.75
CA GLY A 16 9.60 12.54 4.79
C GLY A 16 10.34 13.71 5.44
N ASP A 17 9.79 14.92 5.38
CA ASP A 17 10.37 16.12 5.96
C ASP A 17 9.93 16.39 7.42
N LEU A 18 9.04 15.57 7.99
CA LEU A 18 8.50 15.76 9.34
C LEU A 18 9.47 15.29 10.44
N GLY A 19 10.45 14.46 10.10
CA GLY A 19 11.47 13.97 11.03
C GLY A 19 11.62 12.45 11.00
N PRO A 20 12.36 11.88 11.97
CA PRO A 20 12.68 10.45 11.99
C PRO A 20 11.61 9.56 12.63
N ASP A 21 10.49 10.11 13.07
CA ASP A 21 9.46 9.33 13.74
C ASP A 21 8.80 8.31 12.80
N VAL A 22 8.34 7.22 13.38
CA VAL A 22 7.72 6.12 12.63
C VAL A 22 6.27 6.42 12.31
N GLN A 23 5.62 7.24 13.14
CA GLN A 23 4.22 7.64 13.02
C GLN A 23 4.05 9.11 13.35
N TYR A 24 3.21 9.78 12.57
CA TYR A 24 2.84 11.18 12.78
C TYR A 24 1.33 11.30 12.89
N GLU A 25 0.87 12.03 13.90
CA GLU A 25 -0.51 12.53 13.93
C GLU A 25 -0.56 13.77 13.05
N ILE A 26 -1.28 13.68 11.94
CA ILE A 26 -1.48 14.80 11.03
C ILE A 26 -2.91 15.29 11.07
N SER A 27 -3.10 16.61 10.99
CA SER A 27 -4.43 17.17 10.93
C SER A 27 -5.08 16.94 9.56
N PRO A 28 -6.42 16.87 9.48
CA PRO A 28 -7.15 16.85 8.23
C PRO A 28 -6.77 17.99 7.29
N GLU A 29 -6.60 19.20 7.83
CA GLU A 29 -6.25 20.40 7.10
C GLU A 29 -4.85 20.27 6.47
N TRP A 30 -3.89 19.70 7.21
CA TRP A 30 -2.54 19.46 6.68
C TRP A 30 -2.58 18.49 5.51
N LEU A 31 -3.33 17.39 5.62
CA LEU A 31 -3.47 16.43 4.52
C LEU A 31 -4.08 17.06 3.25
N ILE A 32 -5.11 17.88 3.43
CA ILE A 32 -5.74 18.63 2.34
C ILE A 32 -4.73 19.58 1.68
N MET A 33 -3.93 20.29 2.49
CA MET A 33 -2.90 21.21 1.97
C MET A 33 -1.80 20.49 1.19
N GLN A 34 -1.36 19.31 1.66
CA GLN A 34 -0.35 18.51 0.95
C GLN A 34 -0.87 17.95 -0.36
N ASN A 35 -2.18 17.75 -0.46
CA ASN A 35 -2.86 17.23 -1.65
C ASN A 35 -2.11 16.06 -2.32
N PRO A 36 -1.94 14.92 -1.64
CA PRO A 36 -1.17 13.80 -2.17
C PRO A 36 -1.76 13.29 -3.49
N GLN A 37 -0.88 12.93 -4.42
CA GLN A 37 -1.26 12.34 -5.70
C GLN A 37 -1.58 10.84 -5.61
N ALA A 38 -1.11 10.19 -4.53
CA ALA A 38 -1.31 8.78 -4.25
C ALA A 38 -1.36 8.56 -2.74
N ILE A 39 -2.19 7.64 -2.28
CA ILE A 39 -2.30 7.26 -0.87
C ILE A 39 -2.03 5.77 -0.74
N LEU A 40 -1.01 5.43 0.01
CA LEU A 40 -0.70 4.05 0.42
C LEU A 40 -1.30 3.79 1.79
N LEU A 41 -2.12 2.75 1.88
CA LEU A 41 -2.71 2.26 3.11
C LEU A 41 -2.06 0.93 3.46
N ASP A 42 -1.55 0.80 4.67
CA ASP A 42 -1.11 -0.51 5.16
C ASP A 42 -2.14 -1.12 6.11
N ASN A 43 -2.03 -2.43 6.28
CA ASN A 43 -2.98 -3.22 7.04
C ASN A 43 -2.55 -3.47 8.50
N SER A 44 -1.46 -2.86 8.95
CA SER A 44 -0.69 -3.32 10.10
C SER A 44 -1.36 -3.18 11.45
N GLN A 45 -2.02 -2.09 11.71
CA GLN A 45 -2.47 -1.79 13.07
C GLN A 45 -3.82 -2.42 13.39
N ASP A 46 -4.67 -2.58 12.39
CA ASP A 46 -5.97 -3.20 12.58
C ASP A 46 -5.88 -4.71 12.79
N ALA A 47 -4.85 -5.37 12.26
CA ALA A 47 -4.65 -6.81 12.44
C ALA A 47 -4.30 -7.20 13.89
N TYR A 48 -3.69 -6.30 14.66
CA TYR A 48 -3.28 -6.58 16.04
C TYR A 48 -4.36 -6.24 17.08
N TYR A 49 -5.14 -5.19 16.81
CA TYR A 49 -6.16 -4.69 17.75
C TYR A 49 -7.59 -4.92 17.30
N ASN A 50 -7.81 -5.12 16.00
CA ASN A 50 -9.12 -5.39 15.43
C ASN A 50 -8.95 -6.34 14.23
N PRO A 51 -9.49 -7.57 14.26
CA PRO A 51 -9.23 -8.63 13.28
C PRO A 51 -9.81 -8.37 11.89
N THR A 52 -9.97 -7.12 11.50
CA THR A 52 -10.41 -6.75 10.15
C THR A 52 -9.20 -6.70 9.20
N THR A 53 -8.50 -7.81 9.08
CA THR A 53 -7.44 -7.97 8.09
C THR A 53 -8.02 -7.77 6.68
N LEU A 54 -7.44 -6.84 5.92
CA LEU A 54 -7.88 -6.49 4.56
C LEU A 54 -7.15 -7.30 3.49
N VAL A 55 -5.85 -7.52 3.70
CA VAL A 55 -4.95 -8.22 2.77
C VAL A 55 -3.97 -9.10 3.54
N GLN A 56 -3.88 -10.38 3.19
CA GLN A 56 -2.91 -11.35 3.75
C GLN A 56 -2.97 -12.72 3.05
N TYR A 57 -2.11 -13.66 3.49
CA TYR A 57 -1.91 -15.00 2.93
C TYR A 57 -3.20 -15.85 2.85
N ASN A 58 -4.10 -15.77 3.82
CA ASN A 58 -5.33 -16.56 3.86
C ASN A 58 -6.57 -15.83 3.33
N MET A 59 -6.42 -14.63 2.80
CA MET A 59 -7.54 -13.88 2.23
C MET A 59 -7.83 -14.32 0.81
N THR A 60 -9.10 -14.60 0.52
CA THR A 60 -9.58 -15.04 -0.80
C THR A 60 -10.59 -14.07 -1.42
N SER A 61 -11.10 -13.11 -0.64
CA SER A 61 -12.11 -12.14 -1.07
C SER A 61 -11.58 -10.72 -0.95
N THR A 62 -11.91 -9.88 -1.93
CA THR A 62 -11.60 -8.45 -1.97
C THR A 62 -12.65 -7.58 -1.27
N GLU A 63 -13.79 -8.14 -0.85
CA GLU A 63 -14.95 -7.38 -0.36
C GLU A 63 -14.62 -6.42 0.80
N LYS A 64 -13.82 -6.89 1.77
CA LYS A 64 -13.43 -6.06 2.92
C LYS A 64 -12.53 -4.90 2.50
N ALA A 65 -11.56 -5.17 1.63
CA ALA A 65 -10.66 -4.14 1.11
C ALA A 65 -11.42 -3.11 0.27
N GLU A 66 -12.32 -3.57 -0.58
CA GLU A 66 -13.18 -2.70 -1.39
C GLU A 66 -14.08 -1.82 -0.53
N LYS A 67 -14.75 -2.39 0.46
CA LYS A 67 -15.58 -1.65 1.41
C LYS A 67 -14.76 -0.59 2.16
N PHE A 68 -13.59 -0.98 2.66
CA PHE A 68 -12.70 -0.07 3.38
C PHE A 68 -12.26 1.11 2.51
N LEU A 69 -11.84 0.89 1.26
CA LEU A 69 -11.49 1.98 0.35
C LEU A 69 -12.68 2.90 0.06
N LYS A 70 -13.88 2.34 -0.13
CA LYS A 70 -15.10 3.14 -0.30
C LYS A 70 -15.40 4.03 0.91
N GLU A 71 -15.15 3.54 2.11
CA GLU A 71 -15.32 4.33 3.34
C GLU A 71 -14.24 5.42 3.48
N ILE A 72 -12.98 5.09 3.24
CA ILE A 72 -11.86 6.05 3.33
C ILE A 72 -12.01 7.20 2.34
N VAL A 73 -12.38 6.92 1.10
CA VAL A 73 -12.51 7.94 0.05
C VAL A 73 -13.60 8.97 0.34
N THR A 74 -14.59 8.64 1.19
CA THR A 74 -15.65 9.57 1.59
C THR A 74 -15.27 10.50 2.73
N ARG A 75 -14.15 10.26 3.41
CA ARG A 75 -13.67 11.13 4.49
C ARG A 75 -13.29 12.50 3.92
N LYS A 76 -13.70 13.57 4.58
CA LYS A 76 -13.54 14.95 4.08
C LYS A 76 -12.09 15.30 3.75
N GLU A 77 -11.15 14.85 4.59
CA GLU A 77 -9.72 15.06 4.43
C GLU A 77 -9.11 14.30 3.26
N VAL A 78 -9.76 13.23 2.83
CA VAL A 78 -9.31 12.37 1.71
C VAL A 78 -10.02 12.74 0.42
N ALA A 79 -11.32 12.93 0.45
CA ALA A 79 -12.18 13.13 -0.74
C ALA A 79 -11.73 14.30 -1.62
N GLY A 80 -11.15 15.35 -1.02
CA GLY A 80 -10.65 16.53 -1.73
C GLY A 80 -9.30 16.33 -2.42
N THR A 81 -8.55 15.28 -2.11
CA THR A 81 -7.20 15.05 -2.64
C THR A 81 -7.22 14.54 -4.09
N ASP A 82 -6.14 14.80 -4.81
CA ASP A 82 -5.94 14.25 -6.15
C ASP A 82 -5.89 12.73 -6.15
N ALA A 83 -5.34 12.13 -5.10
CA ALA A 83 -5.34 10.68 -4.91
C ALA A 83 -6.74 10.09 -4.94
N ALA A 84 -7.68 10.66 -4.17
CA ALA A 84 -9.06 10.19 -4.13
C ALA A 84 -9.79 10.42 -5.45
N LYS A 85 -9.67 11.63 -6.03
CA LYS A 85 -10.30 11.99 -7.30
C LYS A 85 -9.87 11.10 -8.47
N ASN A 86 -8.60 10.68 -8.47
CA ASN A 86 -8.02 9.86 -9.53
C ASN A 86 -8.02 8.36 -9.20
N GLY A 87 -8.61 7.94 -8.08
CA GLY A 87 -8.64 6.55 -7.65
C GLY A 87 -7.26 5.98 -7.31
N ARG A 88 -6.29 6.83 -6.96
CA ARG A 88 -4.91 6.43 -6.66
C ARG A 88 -4.73 6.14 -5.17
N MET A 89 -5.43 5.12 -4.71
CA MET A 89 -5.34 4.60 -3.35
C MET A 89 -5.04 3.10 -3.41
N LEU A 90 -4.01 2.66 -2.70
CA LEU A 90 -3.55 1.27 -2.67
C LEU A 90 -3.50 0.78 -1.22
N ILE A 91 -4.11 -0.37 -0.97
CA ILE A 91 -3.88 -1.15 0.25
C ILE A 91 -2.76 -2.14 -0.07
N LEU A 92 -1.73 -2.19 0.76
CA LEU A 92 -0.62 -3.13 0.66
C LEU A 92 -0.39 -3.82 2.00
N GLU A 93 -0.03 -5.08 1.98
CA GLU A 93 0.25 -5.84 3.20
C GLU A 93 1.46 -5.26 3.94
N GLU A 94 1.36 -5.19 5.28
CA GLU A 94 2.30 -4.46 6.14
C GLU A 94 3.77 -4.85 5.95
N MET A 95 4.06 -6.16 5.92
CA MET A 95 5.44 -6.62 5.80
C MET A 95 6.07 -6.29 4.44
N MET A 96 5.24 -5.91 3.47
CA MET A 96 5.68 -5.35 2.19
C MET A 96 5.87 -3.84 2.24
N VAL A 97 5.26 -3.16 3.21
CA VAL A 97 5.45 -1.71 3.36
C VAL A 97 6.61 -1.39 4.29
N ASP A 98 6.66 -2.05 5.46
CA ASP A 98 7.65 -1.77 6.52
C ASP A 98 8.15 -3.06 7.18
N GLY A 99 8.55 -4.04 6.42
CA GLY A 99 8.97 -5.32 6.97
C GLY A 99 9.98 -6.06 6.11
N THR A 100 10.12 -7.35 6.39
CA THR A 100 11.11 -8.23 5.76
C THR A 100 10.89 -8.45 4.26
N ARG A 101 9.69 -8.12 3.74
CA ARG A 101 9.35 -8.19 2.32
C ARG A 101 9.25 -6.82 1.64
N SER A 102 9.82 -5.78 2.24
CA SER A 102 9.72 -4.40 1.70
C SER A 102 10.30 -4.25 0.29
N TYR A 103 11.28 -5.09 -0.09
CA TYR A 103 11.78 -5.10 -1.45
C TYR A 103 10.70 -5.56 -2.47
N ILE A 104 9.85 -6.53 -2.10
CA ILE A 104 8.69 -6.94 -2.92
C ILE A 104 7.68 -5.81 -2.97
N GLY A 105 7.42 -5.19 -1.82
CA GLY A 105 6.54 -4.01 -1.72
C GLY A 105 6.99 -2.85 -2.62
N SER A 106 8.29 -2.59 -2.70
CA SER A 106 8.83 -1.57 -3.62
C SER A 106 8.52 -1.88 -5.08
N ILE A 107 8.51 -3.18 -5.47
CA ILE A 107 8.15 -3.62 -6.82
C ILE A 107 6.65 -3.39 -7.09
N TYR A 108 5.78 -3.74 -6.15
CA TYR A 108 4.34 -3.43 -6.23
C TYR A 108 4.10 -1.93 -6.38
N LEU A 109 4.75 -1.13 -5.54
CA LEU A 109 4.61 0.33 -5.57
C LEU A 109 5.15 0.94 -6.86
N ALA A 110 6.30 0.49 -7.37
CA ALA A 110 6.86 0.98 -8.62
C ALA A 110 5.90 0.74 -9.79
N LYS A 111 5.37 -0.49 -9.92
CA LYS A 111 4.38 -0.83 -10.94
C LYS A 111 3.10 0.02 -10.79
N TRP A 112 2.62 0.20 -9.56
CA TRP A 112 1.40 0.97 -9.30
C TRP A 112 1.57 2.47 -9.52
N LEU A 113 2.72 3.05 -9.13
CA LEU A 113 3.01 4.46 -9.32
C LEU A 113 3.26 4.82 -10.78
N TYR A 114 3.95 3.95 -11.51
CA TYR A 114 4.44 4.18 -12.87
C TYR A 114 4.12 3.00 -13.80
N PRO A 115 2.83 2.69 -14.03
CA PRO A 115 2.43 1.49 -14.79
C PRO A 115 3.02 1.44 -16.20
N ASP A 116 3.09 2.58 -16.88
CA ASP A 116 3.61 2.69 -18.25
C ASP A 116 5.14 2.48 -18.31
N LEU A 117 5.85 2.85 -17.24
CA LEU A 117 7.31 2.70 -17.17
C LEU A 117 7.71 1.23 -16.88
N PHE A 118 6.84 0.51 -16.21
CA PHE A 118 7.09 -0.87 -15.76
C PHE A 118 6.09 -1.86 -16.39
N GLU A 119 5.76 -1.71 -17.67
CA GLU A 119 4.79 -2.57 -18.37
C GLU A 119 5.10 -4.06 -18.21
N ASP A 120 6.38 -4.43 -18.38
CA ASP A 120 6.85 -5.83 -18.31
C ASP A 120 7.04 -6.33 -16.86
N LEU A 121 6.87 -5.49 -15.86
CA LEU A 121 7.06 -5.88 -14.46
C LEU A 121 5.77 -6.52 -13.92
N ASN A 122 5.88 -7.76 -13.43
CA ASN A 122 4.81 -8.46 -12.74
C ASN A 122 5.17 -8.67 -11.26
N PRO A 123 4.68 -7.84 -10.36
CA PRO A 123 4.96 -7.95 -8.92
C PRO A 123 4.52 -9.28 -8.31
N GLU A 124 3.40 -9.83 -8.78
CA GLU A 124 2.87 -11.10 -8.27
C GLU A 124 3.78 -12.28 -8.61
N GLU A 125 4.42 -12.30 -9.79
CA GLU A 125 5.38 -13.33 -10.13
C GLU A 125 6.62 -13.32 -9.22
N VAL A 126 7.15 -12.14 -8.92
CA VAL A 126 8.25 -11.97 -7.96
C VAL A 126 7.84 -12.47 -6.56
N HIS A 127 6.63 -12.12 -6.14
CA HIS A 127 6.09 -12.53 -4.86
C HIS A 127 5.82 -14.05 -4.80
N LYS A 128 5.33 -14.62 -5.89
CA LYS A 128 5.15 -16.07 -6.06
C LYS A 128 6.49 -16.81 -5.97
N GLU A 129 7.52 -16.33 -6.68
CA GLU A 129 8.87 -16.91 -6.59
C GLU A 129 9.39 -16.89 -5.15
N TYR A 130 9.18 -15.81 -4.41
CA TYR A 130 9.55 -15.73 -3.00
C TYR A 130 8.90 -16.83 -2.15
N PHE A 131 7.59 -17.05 -2.32
CA PHE A 131 6.88 -18.10 -1.57
C PHE A 131 7.30 -19.50 -2.00
N GLU A 132 7.28 -19.78 -3.28
CA GLU A 132 7.45 -21.14 -3.79
C GLU A 132 8.91 -21.60 -3.80
N LYS A 133 9.83 -20.72 -4.22
CA LYS A 133 11.24 -21.06 -4.35
C LYS A 133 12.02 -20.88 -3.04
N TRP A 134 11.77 -19.78 -2.31
CA TRP A 134 12.57 -19.45 -1.15
C TRP A 134 11.95 -19.93 0.16
N LEU A 135 10.64 -19.90 0.30
CA LEU A 135 9.96 -20.40 1.48
C LEU A 135 9.48 -21.86 1.36
N GLY A 136 9.37 -22.40 0.14
CA GLY A 136 8.90 -23.76 -0.11
C GLY A 136 7.41 -23.97 0.21
N VAL A 137 6.60 -22.89 0.17
CA VAL A 137 5.16 -22.94 0.44
C VAL A 137 4.38 -22.38 -0.77
N PRO A 138 3.13 -22.84 -0.99
CA PRO A 138 2.33 -22.34 -2.11
C PRO A 138 2.06 -20.84 -2.00
N TYR A 139 2.16 -20.12 -3.12
CA TYR A 139 1.68 -18.74 -3.21
C TYR A 139 0.18 -18.68 -3.24
N LYS A 140 -0.42 -17.91 -2.38
CA LYS A 140 -1.85 -17.63 -2.33
C LYS A 140 -2.12 -16.36 -1.52
N GLY A 141 -3.36 -15.92 -1.51
CA GLY A 141 -3.79 -14.79 -0.70
C GLY A 141 -4.04 -13.52 -1.51
N LEU A 142 -4.46 -12.49 -0.81
CA LEU A 142 -4.62 -11.13 -1.30
C LEU A 142 -3.55 -10.26 -0.64
N TRP A 143 -2.71 -9.63 -1.43
CA TRP A 143 -1.54 -8.89 -0.94
C TRP A 143 -1.59 -7.39 -1.22
N ALA A 144 -2.33 -7.03 -2.25
CA ALA A 144 -2.55 -5.64 -2.67
C ALA A 144 -3.98 -5.45 -3.16
N TYR A 145 -4.56 -4.28 -2.93
CA TYR A 145 -5.87 -3.92 -3.48
C TYR A 145 -5.95 -2.42 -3.73
N PRO A 146 -6.40 -1.94 -4.92
CA PRO A 146 -6.74 -2.73 -6.11
C PRO A 146 -5.56 -3.53 -6.68
N PRO A 147 -5.80 -4.50 -7.58
CA PRO A 147 -4.72 -5.20 -8.27
C PRO A 147 -3.76 -4.23 -8.97
N THR A 148 -2.46 -4.52 -8.91
CA THR A 148 -1.39 -3.67 -9.48
C THR A 148 -0.88 -4.19 -10.84
N SER A 149 -1.50 -5.22 -11.32
CA SER A 149 -1.18 -5.85 -12.62
C SER A 149 -1.75 -5.09 -13.80
#